data_1292fc4d623cf80af356c268b467d68e
#
_entry.id   1292fc4d623cf80af356c268b467d68e
#
_cell.length_a   1.000
_cell.length_b   1.000
_cell.length_c   1.000
_cell.angle_alpha   90.00
_cell.angle_beta   90.00
_cell.angle_gamma   90.00
#
_symmetry.space_group_name_H-M   'P 1'
#
loop_
_entity.id
_entity.type
_entity.pdbx_description
1 polymer ?
#
loop_
_entity_poly.entity_id
_entity_poly.type
_entity_poly.pdbx_seq_one_letter_code
_entity_poly.pdbx_strand_id
1 'polypeptide(L)'
;LYLLDKAAVHRYVPAHLSHKSAWVQAESVSSMYLGEQADSLRKMDFIQDINRDGLDDIMLPHFEHLNLWLSDCCGARHPQNLPIAARIEMNQSSVSYDDQEIYFQDMNSDGKTDLVTVEQGQLNVFLQNDDMRFSDTATKIKINKTIHALNWWDIKGENGQEMDQSNIQHRVVREIDDFNGDAIPDIAVQFTKSSGVLDKTIDFEFFYGALKEGKLHYSEQASTSVTSEETLSDLTFLDRDMDGKQEVSVSSFDIGISQIVGALLSGSIDQDVLIFSMDENDKFGKAPLVSQEVEMTFSLSSGTQGQPLATMIDINGDAVKDIVFSDGEDLIRTVLATPDQKNPYAKSSLRQKIPMPKNPYDAVTEDINGDGKTDLVLHYGSADSPELLKRVLVLLAN
;
A
#
# COMPACT_ATOMS: atom_id res chain seq x y z
N LEU A 1 14.51 14.11 6.20
CA LEU A 1 13.22 14.79 6.08
C LEU A 1 13.27 15.74 4.89
N TYR A 2 12.26 15.67 4.03
CA TYR A 2 12.14 16.52 2.83
C TYR A 2 10.82 17.29 2.86
N LEU A 3 10.81 18.44 2.20
CA LEU A 3 9.65 19.31 2.04
C LEU A 3 9.55 19.73 0.57
N LEU A 4 8.38 19.53 -0.04
CA LEU A 4 8.05 20.04 -1.37
C LEU A 4 7.30 21.37 -1.23
N ASP A 5 7.80 22.41 -1.88
CA ASP A 5 7.08 23.68 -2.09
C ASP A 5 6.76 23.92 -3.56
N LYS A 6 6.29 25.12 -3.91
CA LYS A 6 5.85 25.47 -5.27
C LYS A 6 6.91 25.34 -6.36
N ALA A 7 8.19 25.33 -6.02
CA ALA A 7 9.26 25.44 -6.99
C ALA A 7 10.48 24.55 -6.66
N ALA A 8 10.50 23.93 -5.48
CA ALA A 8 11.67 23.23 -5.01
C ALA A 8 11.35 22.11 -4.02
N VAL A 9 12.22 21.12 -4.00
CA VAL A 9 12.36 20.17 -2.89
C VAL A 9 13.46 20.68 -1.97
N HIS A 10 13.16 20.73 -0.68
CA HIS A 10 14.09 21.12 0.38
C HIS A 10 14.39 19.93 1.26
N ARG A 11 15.67 19.80 1.66
CA ARG A 11 16.14 18.81 2.62
C ARG A 11 16.44 19.47 3.97
N TYR A 12 16.01 18.85 5.05
CA TYR A 12 16.37 19.26 6.40
C TYR A 12 17.78 18.81 6.75
N VAL A 13 18.64 19.75 7.20
CA VAL A 13 20.04 19.47 7.56
C VAL A 13 20.29 20.05 8.96
N PRO A 14 20.21 19.22 10.02
CA PRO A 14 20.32 19.68 11.42
C PRO A 14 21.62 20.41 11.76
N ALA A 15 22.72 20.04 11.10
CA ALA A 15 24.05 20.62 11.36
C ALA A 15 24.19 22.10 10.93
N HIS A 16 23.25 22.64 10.19
CA HIS A 16 23.24 24.03 9.72
C HIS A 16 22.48 25.00 10.62
N LEU A 17 22.35 24.70 11.93
CA LEU A 17 21.71 25.58 12.91
C LEU A 17 22.35 26.98 13.04
N SER A 18 23.52 27.19 12.42
CA SER A 18 24.17 28.53 12.32
C SER A 18 23.59 29.37 11.16
N HIS A 19 22.84 28.82 10.26
CA HIS A 19 22.17 29.51 9.17
C HIS A 19 20.72 29.87 9.53
N LYS A 20 20.16 30.87 8.85
CA LYS A 20 18.78 31.35 9.08
C LYS A 20 17.69 30.28 8.85
N SER A 21 18.02 29.18 8.20
CA SER A 21 17.14 28.03 7.98
C SER A 21 17.95 26.73 7.99
N ALA A 22 17.41 25.70 8.65
CA ALA A 22 17.94 24.33 8.56
C ALA A 22 17.47 23.61 7.27
N TRP A 23 16.60 24.21 6.50
CA TRP A 23 16.13 23.73 5.21
C TRP A 23 17.05 24.21 4.09
N VAL A 24 17.59 23.29 3.33
CA VAL A 24 18.46 23.55 2.19
C VAL A 24 17.74 23.08 0.94
N GLN A 25 17.65 23.94 -0.08
CA GLN A 25 17.11 23.53 -1.37
C GLN A 25 17.93 22.38 -1.94
N ALA A 26 17.25 21.28 -2.20
CA ALA A 26 17.85 20.08 -2.79
C ALA A 26 17.72 20.12 -4.32
N GLU A 27 16.52 20.41 -4.84
CA GLU A 27 16.25 20.49 -6.27
C GLU A 27 15.24 21.58 -6.61
N SER A 28 15.34 22.14 -7.83
CA SER A 28 14.30 22.95 -8.44
C SER A 28 13.38 22.04 -9.24
N VAL A 29 12.06 22.10 -8.94
CA VAL A 29 11.12 21.13 -9.50
C VAL A 29 9.92 21.81 -10.14
N SER A 30 9.28 21.09 -11.07
CA SER A 30 7.96 21.36 -11.56
C SER A 30 7.12 20.10 -11.41
N SER A 31 5.94 20.19 -10.79
CA SER A 31 5.07 19.05 -10.56
C SER A 31 3.61 19.47 -10.68
N MET A 32 2.74 18.53 -10.98
CA MET A 32 1.29 18.74 -10.99
C MET A 32 0.74 19.10 -9.59
N TYR A 33 1.44 18.76 -8.52
CA TYR A 33 1.03 19.07 -7.13
C TYR A 33 1.26 20.51 -6.70
N LEU A 34 1.86 21.35 -7.54
CA LEU A 34 2.27 22.73 -7.18
C LEU A 34 1.20 23.78 -7.49
N GLY A 35 -0.01 23.38 -7.90
CA GLY A 35 -1.05 24.29 -8.42
C GLY A 35 -1.78 25.13 -7.38
N GLU A 36 -1.93 24.69 -6.13
CA GLU A 36 -2.74 25.35 -5.11
C GLU A 36 -1.98 25.63 -3.81
N GLN A 37 -2.42 26.67 -3.08
CA GLN A 37 -1.95 26.93 -1.72
C GLN A 37 -2.63 25.93 -0.79
N ALA A 38 -1.86 25.00 -0.24
CA ALA A 38 -2.35 24.13 0.81
C ALA A 38 -2.28 24.85 2.16
N ASP A 39 -3.38 24.85 2.90
CA ASP A 39 -3.45 25.40 4.26
C ASP A 39 -2.77 24.46 5.30
N SER A 40 -2.36 23.27 4.88
CA SER A 40 -1.73 22.26 5.71
C SER A 40 -0.64 21.49 4.95
N LEU A 41 0.35 21.01 5.68
CA LEU A 41 1.33 20.06 5.14
C LEU A 41 0.65 18.70 4.94
N ARG A 42 0.90 18.09 3.78
CA ARG A 42 0.45 16.73 3.46
C ARG A 42 1.67 15.80 3.47
N LYS A 43 1.50 14.59 4.00
CA LYS A 43 2.46 13.52 3.79
C LYS A 43 2.35 13.05 2.35
N MET A 44 3.48 12.89 1.68
CA MET A 44 3.59 12.41 0.30
C MET A 44 4.83 11.54 0.19
N ASP A 45 4.73 10.46 -0.57
CA ASP A 45 5.81 9.51 -0.78
C ASP A 45 6.54 9.83 -2.11
N PHE A 46 7.19 11.00 -2.15
CA PHE A 46 7.98 11.44 -3.31
C PHE A 46 9.49 11.25 -3.14
N ILE A 47 9.91 10.68 -2.02
CA ILE A 47 11.30 10.36 -1.69
C ILE A 47 11.39 8.88 -1.38
N GLN A 48 12.15 8.15 -2.15
CA GLN A 48 12.40 6.72 -1.96
C GLN A 48 13.67 6.31 -2.71
N ASP A 49 14.26 5.19 -2.33
CA ASP A 49 15.34 4.55 -3.07
C ASP A 49 14.74 3.77 -4.25
N ILE A 50 14.59 4.46 -5.40
CA ILE A 50 13.88 3.94 -6.58
C ILE A 50 14.68 2.82 -7.26
N ASN A 51 15.99 2.97 -7.31
CA ASN A 51 16.89 2.07 -8.03
C ASN A 51 17.60 1.06 -7.13
N ARG A 52 17.26 1.04 -5.82
CA ARG A 52 17.82 0.16 -4.78
C ARG A 52 19.35 0.26 -4.62
N ASP A 53 19.88 1.48 -4.76
CA ASP A 53 21.31 1.75 -4.55
C ASP A 53 21.65 2.20 -3.11
N GLY A 54 20.67 2.30 -2.24
CA GLY A 54 20.78 2.72 -0.85
C GLY A 54 20.72 4.24 -0.66
N LEU A 55 20.35 5.01 -1.68
CA LEU A 55 20.27 6.47 -1.63
C LEU A 55 18.84 6.94 -1.89
N ASP A 56 18.46 8.02 -1.21
CA ASP A 56 17.16 8.66 -1.42
C ASP A 56 17.10 9.36 -2.79
N ASP A 57 16.16 8.96 -3.63
CA ASP A 57 15.83 9.60 -4.89
C ASP A 57 14.58 10.48 -4.75
N ILE A 58 14.32 11.33 -5.76
CA ILE A 58 13.13 12.14 -5.85
C ILE A 58 12.30 11.69 -7.05
N MET A 59 11.02 11.43 -6.84
CA MET A 59 10.05 11.10 -7.87
C MET A 59 8.84 12.03 -7.78
N LEU A 60 8.58 12.80 -8.85
CA LEU A 60 7.47 13.73 -8.89
C LEU A 60 6.70 13.63 -10.22
N PRO A 61 5.40 13.33 -10.19
CA PRO A 61 4.59 13.33 -11.38
C PRO A 61 4.43 14.75 -11.96
N HIS A 62 4.39 14.80 -13.28
CA HIS A 62 4.07 15.97 -14.07
C HIS A 62 2.94 15.64 -15.04
N PHE A 63 2.30 16.62 -15.65
CA PHE A 63 1.18 16.40 -16.57
C PHE A 63 1.51 15.50 -17.76
N GLU A 64 2.71 15.59 -18.31
CA GLU A 64 3.13 14.88 -19.53
C GLU A 64 4.17 13.79 -19.29
N HIS A 65 4.80 13.75 -18.11
CA HIS A 65 5.90 12.84 -17.80
C HIS A 65 6.08 12.68 -16.29
N LEU A 66 6.83 11.66 -15.91
CA LEU A 66 7.32 11.47 -14.55
C LEU A 66 8.73 12.05 -14.44
N ASN A 67 8.95 12.96 -13.49
CA ASN A 67 10.27 13.49 -13.18
C ASN A 67 10.95 12.61 -12.13
N LEU A 68 12.16 12.18 -12.42
CA LEU A 68 13.06 11.48 -11.52
C LEU A 68 14.34 12.29 -11.31
N TRP A 69 14.87 12.28 -10.09
CA TRP A 69 16.21 12.75 -9.76
C TRP A 69 16.91 11.65 -8.99
N LEU A 70 17.70 10.83 -9.72
CA LEU A 70 18.41 9.69 -9.16
C LEU A 70 19.69 10.19 -8.50
N SER A 71 19.88 9.83 -7.24
CA SER A 71 21.03 10.23 -6.42
C SER A 71 22.26 9.36 -6.77
N ASP A 72 23.46 9.90 -6.62
CA ASP A 72 24.71 9.14 -6.70
C ASP A 72 25.49 9.17 -5.37
N CYS A 73 26.46 8.31 -5.24
CA CYS A 73 27.31 8.20 -4.04
C CYS A 73 28.06 9.48 -3.67
N CYS A 74 28.14 10.46 -4.57
CA CYS A 74 28.81 11.74 -4.37
C CYS A 74 27.83 12.87 -3.98
N GLY A 75 26.52 12.55 -3.89
CA GLY A 75 25.46 13.48 -3.54
C GLY A 75 24.98 14.35 -4.69
N ALA A 76 25.40 14.05 -5.94
CA ALA A 76 24.80 14.64 -7.12
C ALA A 76 23.49 13.91 -7.47
N ARG A 77 22.57 14.62 -8.13
CA ARG A 77 21.34 14.08 -8.64
C ARG A 77 21.26 14.17 -10.15
N HIS A 78 20.85 13.09 -10.77
CA HIS A 78 20.76 12.95 -12.22
C HIS A 78 19.30 13.00 -12.64
N PRO A 79 18.85 14.12 -13.26
CA PRO A 79 17.47 14.24 -13.68
C PRO A 79 17.17 13.32 -14.86
N GLN A 80 16.01 12.70 -14.84
CA GLN A 80 15.43 11.93 -15.93
C GLN A 80 13.93 12.18 -16.00
N ASN A 81 13.39 12.30 -17.22
CA ASN A 81 11.97 12.38 -17.47
C ASN A 81 11.52 11.11 -18.19
N LEU A 82 10.62 10.36 -17.59
CA LEU A 82 10.03 9.19 -18.23
C LEU A 82 8.69 9.57 -18.88
N PRO A 83 8.31 8.98 -20.02
CA PRO A 83 7.07 9.29 -20.72
C PRO A 83 5.85 8.64 -20.05
N ILE A 84 5.67 8.92 -18.76
CA ILE A 84 4.56 8.50 -17.92
C ILE A 84 3.77 9.74 -17.59
N ALA A 85 2.73 10.02 -18.38
CA ALA A 85 1.88 11.16 -18.21
C ALA A 85 0.90 10.96 -17.05
N ALA A 86 0.48 12.07 -16.44
CA ALA A 86 -0.63 12.04 -15.48
C ALA A 86 -1.91 11.51 -16.15
N ARG A 87 -2.72 10.82 -15.38
CA ARG A 87 -4.06 10.40 -15.79
C ARG A 87 -4.99 11.61 -15.85
N ILE A 88 -5.78 11.68 -16.90
CA ILE A 88 -6.78 12.75 -17.08
C ILE A 88 -8.16 12.16 -16.78
N GLU A 89 -8.84 12.73 -15.80
CA GLU A 89 -10.24 12.45 -15.53
C GLU A 89 -11.13 13.58 -16.06
N MET A 90 -12.06 13.22 -16.93
CA MET A 90 -13.06 14.16 -17.47
C MET A 90 -14.38 13.96 -16.75
N ASN A 91 -14.77 14.94 -15.96
CA ASN A 91 -16.09 15.03 -15.34
C ASN A 91 -17.00 15.94 -16.17
N GLN A 92 -18.31 15.96 -15.90
CA GLN A 92 -19.28 16.76 -16.67
C GLN A 92 -18.95 18.26 -16.74
N SER A 93 -18.24 18.79 -15.76
CA SER A 93 -17.96 20.24 -15.63
C SER A 93 -16.49 20.58 -15.32
N SER A 94 -15.64 19.57 -15.18
CA SER A 94 -14.23 19.75 -14.77
C SER A 94 -13.32 18.70 -15.37
N VAL A 95 -12.05 19.02 -15.42
CA VAL A 95 -10.98 18.07 -15.72
C VAL A 95 -10.06 18.03 -14.50
N SER A 96 -9.78 16.84 -13.99
CA SER A 96 -8.78 16.58 -12.96
C SER A 96 -7.62 15.78 -13.51
N TYR A 97 -6.48 15.89 -12.84
CA TYR A 97 -5.27 15.14 -13.15
C TYR A 97 -4.89 14.36 -11.91
N ASP A 98 -4.65 13.07 -12.08
CA ASP A 98 -4.12 12.18 -11.06
C ASP A 98 -2.81 11.56 -11.53
N ASP A 99 -1.96 11.18 -10.59
CA ASP A 99 -0.79 10.36 -10.87
C ASP A 99 -1.20 8.94 -11.30
N GLN A 100 -0.27 8.28 -11.97
CA GLN A 100 -0.38 6.85 -12.22
C GLN A 100 0.28 6.10 -11.06
N GLU A 101 -0.29 4.97 -10.69
CA GLU A 101 0.34 4.05 -9.77
C GLU A 101 1.57 3.40 -10.42
N ILE A 102 2.67 3.36 -9.69
CA ILE A 102 3.97 2.91 -10.16
C ILE A 102 4.45 1.80 -9.22
N TYR A 103 4.88 0.69 -9.82
CA TYR A 103 5.44 -0.45 -9.12
C TYR A 103 6.93 -0.56 -9.44
N PHE A 104 7.70 -1.14 -8.51
CA PHE A 104 9.15 -1.28 -8.63
C PHE A 104 9.54 -2.74 -8.40
N GLN A 105 9.96 -3.43 -9.47
CA GLN A 105 10.34 -4.84 -9.40
C GLN A 105 11.32 -5.21 -10.52
N ASP A 106 12.16 -6.22 -10.29
CA ASP A 106 13.05 -6.78 -11.33
C ASP A 106 12.23 -7.63 -12.31
N MET A 107 11.81 -7.02 -13.42
CA MET A 107 10.90 -7.64 -14.40
C MET A 107 11.60 -8.49 -15.46
N ASN A 108 12.93 -8.46 -15.50
CA ASN A 108 13.74 -9.17 -16.49
C ASN A 108 14.76 -10.14 -15.87
N SER A 109 14.80 -10.24 -14.53
CA SER A 109 15.72 -11.08 -13.74
C SER A 109 17.21 -10.73 -13.98
N ASP A 110 17.52 -9.43 -14.12
CA ASP A 110 18.89 -8.94 -14.25
C ASP A 110 19.48 -8.41 -12.92
N GLY A 111 18.71 -8.46 -11.84
CA GLY A 111 19.09 -8.03 -10.50
C GLY A 111 18.90 -6.53 -10.26
N LYS A 112 18.31 -5.79 -11.19
CA LYS A 112 18.01 -4.37 -11.08
C LYS A 112 16.51 -4.15 -10.95
N THR A 113 16.15 -3.08 -10.28
CA THR A 113 14.74 -2.71 -10.11
C THR A 113 14.24 -1.94 -11.31
N ASP A 114 13.25 -2.47 -12.01
CA ASP A 114 12.57 -1.82 -13.10
C ASP A 114 11.36 -1.03 -12.60
N LEU A 115 10.91 -0.04 -13.37
CA LEU A 115 9.72 0.73 -13.10
C LEU A 115 8.57 0.22 -13.96
N VAL A 116 7.42 -0.05 -13.35
CA VAL A 116 6.27 -0.67 -14.01
C VAL A 116 5.04 0.21 -13.86
N THR A 117 4.34 0.43 -14.96
CA THR A 117 2.97 0.97 -14.96
C THR A 117 2.01 -0.02 -15.60
N VAL A 118 0.74 0.09 -15.23
CA VAL A 118 -0.32 -0.82 -15.69
C VAL A 118 -1.20 -0.10 -16.69
N GLU A 119 -1.49 -0.76 -17.82
CA GLU A 119 -2.61 -0.46 -18.70
C GLU A 119 -3.56 -1.65 -18.74
N GLN A 120 -4.75 -1.48 -19.31
CA GLN A 120 -5.68 -2.60 -19.43
C GLN A 120 -5.06 -3.76 -20.22
N GLY A 121 -4.88 -4.90 -19.55
CA GLY A 121 -4.35 -6.11 -20.16
C GLY A 121 -2.86 -6.08 -20.46
N GLN A 122 -2.09 -5.12 -19.92
CA GLN A 122 -0.70 -4.93 -20.23
C GLN A 122 0.08 -4.24 -19.08
N LEU A 123 1.31 -4.71 -18.86
CA LEU A 123 2.31 -3.98 -18.08
C LEU A 123 3.24 -3.23 -19.03
N ASN A 124 3.58 -2.00 -18.72
CA ASN A 124 4.62 -1.22 -19.37
C ASN A 124 5.83 -1.14 -18.44
N VAL A 125 6.93 -1.75 -18.82
CA VAL A 125 8.13 -1.91 -18.00
C VAL A 125 9.23 -1.03 -18.56
N PHE A 126 9.72 -0.09 -17.77
CA PHE A 126 10.86 0.76 -18.04
C PHE A 126 12.09 0.14 -17.39
N LEU A 127 12.87 -0.58 -18.17
CA LEU A 127 14.03 -1.34 -17.66
C LEU A 127 15.13 -0.40 -17.15
N GLN A 128 15.70 -0.74 -15.99
CA GLN A 128 16.87 -0.06 -15.46
C GLN A 128 18.14 -0.48 -16.22
N ASN A 129 18.91 0.49 -16.65
CA ASN A 129 20.18 0.31 -17.37
C ASN A 129 21.38 0.20 -16.42
N ASP A 130 22.58 -0.11 -16.99
CA ASP A 130 23.82 -0.20 -16.21
C ASP A 130 24.30 1.15 -15.63
N ASP A 131 23.82 2.26 -16.15
CA ASP A 131 24.07 3.61 -15.66
C ASP A 131 23.06 4.08 -14.59
N MET A 132 22.31 3.14 -14.02
CA MET A 132 21.29 3.36 -12.98
C MET A 132 20.09 4.19 -13.44
N ARG A 133 19.93 4.42 -14.75
CA ARG A 133 18.80 5.14 -15.35
C ARG A 133 17.78 4.16 -15.92
N PHE A 134 16.58 4.63 -16.15
CA PHE A 134 15.53 3.83 -16.77
C PHE A 134 15.48 4.04 -18.29
N SER A 135 15.03 3.04 -19.01
CA SER A 135 14.77 3.13 -20.45
C SER A 135 13.71 4.18 -20.77
N ASP A 136 13.87 4.99 -21.79
CA ASP A 136 12.88 5.97 -22.24
C ASP A 136 11.69 5.34 -22.99
N THR A 137 11.75 4.03 -23.25
CA THR A 137 10.69 3.26 -23.91
C THR A 137 10.34 2.03 -23.11
N ALA A 138 9.05 1.82 -22.89
CA ALA A 138 8.56 0.68 -22.14
C ALA A 138 8.63 -0.62 -22.97
N THR A 139 9.09 -1.69 -22.34
CA THR A 139 8.85 -3.07 -22.75
C THR A 139 7.44 -3.46 -22.33
N LYS A 140 6.68 -4.08 -23.26
CA LYS A 140 5.27 -4.43 -23.02
C LYS A 140 5.11 -5.90 -22.70
N ILE A 141 4.54 -6.20 -21.53
CA ILE A 141 4.22 -7.57 -21.10
C ILE A 141 2.69 -7.72 -21.07
N LYS A 142 2.17 -8.72 -21.77
CA LYS A 142 0.74 -9.00 -21.77
C LYS A 142 0.32 -9.71 -20.50
N ILE A 143 -0.79 -9.25 -19.93
CA ILE A 143 -1.51 -9.89 -18.83
C ILE A 143 -2.96 -10.16 -19.25
N ASN A 144 -3.78 -10.76 -18.37
CA ASN A 144 -5.19 -10.96 -18.66
C ASN A 144 -5.85 -9.61 -19.01
N LYS A 145 -6.52 -9.58 -20.16
CA LYS A 145 -7.16 -8.37 -20.74
C LYS A 145 -8.25 -7.73 -19.87
N THR A 146 -8.72 -8.42 -18.83
CA THR A 146 -9.73 -7.91 -17.89
C THR A 146 -9.10 -7.21 -16.68
N ILE A 147 -7.78 -7.19 -16.59
CA ILE A 147 -7.04 -6.50 -15.52
C ILE A 147 -6.79 -5.06 -15.96
N HIS A 148 -7.09 -4.12 -15.07
CA HIS A 148 -6.99 -2.68 -15.26
C HIS A 148 -6.01 -2.07 -14.26
N ALA A 149 -5.56 -0.84 -14.55
CA ALA A 149 -4.87 0.02 -13.61
C ALA A 149 -5.83 0.75 -12.66
N LEU A 150 -7.08 0.98 -13.07
CA LEU A 150 -8.03 1.85 -12.41
C LEU A 150 -9.09 1.05 -11.68
N ASN A 151 -9.54 1.56 -10.53
CA ASN A 151 -10.72 1.04 -9.88
C ASN A 151 -11.97 1.28 -10.75
N TRP A 152 -12.99 0.44 -10.58
CA TRP A 152 -14.23 0.56 -11.38
C TRP A 152 -14.95 1.91 -11.20
N TRP A 153 -14.83 2.57 -10.04
CA TRP A 153 -15.44 3.89 -9.76
C TRP A 153 -14.69 5.04 -10.42
N ASP A 154 -13.42 4.85 -10.79
CA ASP A 154 -12.61 5.84 -11.52
C ASP A 154 -12.81 5.75 -13.03
N ILE A 155 -13.46 4.66 -13.51
CA ILE A 155 -13.76 4.49 -14.92
C ILE A 155 -15.08 5.20 -15.26
N LYS A 156 -14.98 6.24 -16.08
CA LYS A 156 -16.14 7.00 -16.56
C LYS A 156 -16.44 6.63 -18.02
N GLY A 157 -17.72 6.58 -18.37
CA GLY A 157 -18.16 6.47 -19.74
C GLY A 157 -17.85 7.72 -20.58
N GLU A 158 -18.06 7.64 -21.90
CA GLU A 158 -17.75 8.73 -22.85
C GLU A 158 -18.35 10.11 -22.50
N ASN A 159 -19.42 10.13 -21.73
CA ASN A 159 -20.10 11.36 -21.27
C ASN A 159 -19.84 11.66 -19.77
N GLY A 160 -18.80 11.10 -19.17
CA GLY A 160 -18.54 11.23 -17.73
C GLY A 160 -19.55 10.48 -16.86
N GLN A 161 -20.29 9.52 -17.40
CA GLN A 161 -21.24 8.70 -16.66
C GLN A 161 -20.48 7.65 -15.83
N GLU A 162 -20.99 7.39 -14.64
CA GLU A 162 -20.49 6.31 -13.78
C GLU A 162 -20.83 4.94 -14.37
N MET A 163 -20.01 3.95 -14.05
CA MET A 163 -20.23 2.56 -14.43
C MET A 163 -21.52 2.04 -13.80
N ASP A 164 -22.27 1.20 -14.53
CA ASP A 164 -23.43 0.49 -13.99
C ASP A 164 -22.99 -0.46 -12.86
N GLN A 165 -23.45 -0.19 -11.65
CA GLN A 165 -23.09 -0.92 -10.44
C GLN A 165 -23.91 -2.21 -10.24
N SER A 166 -24.87 -2.50 -11.10
CA SER A 166 -25.74 -3.68 -10.94
C SER A 166 -25.08 -4.99 -11.36
N ASN A 167 -23.99 -4.94 -12.15
CA ASN A 167 -23.30 -6.12 -12.65
C ASN A 167 -21.80 -5.83 -12.90
N ILE A 168 -21.06 -5.49 -11.86
CA ILE A 168 -19.63 -5.25 -11.96
C ILE A 168 -18.89 -6.58 -12.00
N GLN A 169 -17.94 -6.69 -12.93
CA GLN A 169 -16.89 -7.70 -12.95
C GLN A 169 -15.58 -6.98 -13.31
N HIS A 170 -14.84 -6.55 -12.31
CA HIS A 170 -13.71 -5.67 -12.51
C HIS A 170 -12.49 -6.15 -11.75
N ARG A 171 -11.35 -6.15 -12.44
CA ARG A 171 -10.04 -6.51 -11.89
C ARG A 171 -9.11 -5.33 -11.93
N VAL A 172 -8.46 -5.03 -10.80
CA VAL A 172 -7.47 -3.96 -10.70
C VAL A 172 -6.22 -4.50 -10.02
N VAL A 173 -5.03 -4.15 -10.55
CA VAL A 173 -3.76 -4.49 -9.93
C VAL A 173 -3.66 -3.79 -8.57
N ARG A 174 -3.18 -4.52 -7.55
CA ARG A 174 -2.92 -3.98 -6.21
C ARG A 174 -1.44 -4.00 -5.86
N GLU A 175 -0.71 -5.01 -6.34
CA GLU A 175 0.71 -5.13 -6.06
C GLU A 175 1.39 -5.96 -7.15
N ILE A 176 2.67 -5.71 -7.38
CA ILE A 176 3.55 -6.52 -8.22
C ILE A 176 4.78 -6.84 -7.39
N ASP A 177 4.93 -8.08 -6.97
CA ASP A 177 6.04 -8.56 -6.16
C ASP A 177 6.23 -10.08 -6.35
N ASP A 178 7.30 -10.64 -5.83
CA ASP A 178 7.48 -12.08 -5.71
C ASP A 178 6.73 -12.60 -4.48
N PHE A 179 5.52 -13.13 -4.67
CA PHE A 179 4.71 -13.61 -3.54
C PHE A 179 5.02 -15.05 -3.15
N ASN A 180 5.53 -15.87 -4.07
CA ASN A 180 5.76 -17.29 -3.85
C ASN A 180 7.24 -17.65 -3.57
N GLY A 181 8.14 -16.68 -3.59
CA GLY A 181 9.55 -16.84 -3.27
C GLY A 181 10.38 -17.48 -4.38
N ASP A 182 9.93 -17.44 -5.63
CA ASP A 182 10.63 -18.02 -6.78
C ASP A 182 11.52 -17.03 -7.56
N ALA A 183 11.61 -15.79 -7.06
CA ALA A 183 12.32 -14.65 -7.64
C ALA A 183 11.79 -14.20 -9.03
N ILE A 184 10.54 -14.55 -9.36
CA ILE A 184 9.85 -14.09 -10.57
C ILE A 184 8.68 -13.19 -10.13
N PRO A 185 8.55 -11.96 -10.68
CA PRO A 185 7.46 -11.07 -10.30
C PRO A 185 6.08 -11.64 -10.59
N ASP A 186 5.22 -11.60 -9.59
CA ASP A 186 3.82 -11.98 -9.64
C ASP A 186 2.91 -10.74 -9.62
N ILE A 187 1.62 -10.92 -9.86
CA ILE A 187 0.64 -9.84 -9.81
C ILE A 187 -0.48 -10.20 -8.84
N ALA A 188 -0.73 -9.37 -7.85
CA ALA A 188 -1.90 -9.41 -7.00
C ALA A 188 -2.99 -8.49 -7.54
N VAL A 189 -4.19 -9.02 -7.69
CA VAL A 189 -5.32 -8.36 -8.35
C VAL A 189 -6.54 -8.41 -7.45
N GLN A 190 -7.16 -7.27 -7.22
CA GLN A 190 -8.48 -7.21 -6.60
C GLN A 190 -9.54 -7.48 -7.66
N PHE A 191 -10.38 -8.47 -7.43
CA PHE A 191 -11.52 -8.79 -8.28
C PHE A 191 -12.84 -8.41 -7.59
N THR A 192 -13.46 -7.33 -8.06
CA THR A 192 -14.76 -6.88 -7.60
C THR A 192 -15.86 -7.47 -8.48
N LYS A 193 -16.82 -8.12 -7.84
CA LYS A 193 -18.06 -8.64 -8.44
C LYS A 193 -19.27 -7.98 -7.80
N SER A 194 -20.31 -7.70 -8.56
CA SER A 194 -21.59 -7.29 -7.99
C SER A 194 -22.74 -7.90 -8.77
N SER A 195 -23.83 -8.24 -8.07
CA SER A 195 -25.12 -8.59 -8.62
C SER A 195 -26.22 -7.58 -8.23
N GLY A 196 -25.80 -6.43 -7.69
CA GLY A 196 -26.64 -5.33 -7.24
C GLY A 196 -25.81 -4.25 -6.55
N VAL A 197 -26.43 -3.11 -6.26
CA VAL A 197 -25.73 -1.96 -5.64
C VAL A 197 -25.18 -2.31 -4.24
N LEU A 198 -25.93 -3.13 -3.49
CA LEU A 198 -25.58 -3.56 -2.12
C LEU A 198 -25.07 -5.01 -2.05
N ASP A 199 -24.88 -5.66 -3.20
CA ASP A 199 -24.39 -7.03 -3.29
C ASP A 199 -23.06 -7.03 -4.06
N LYS A 200 -22.02 -6.60 -3.36
CA LYS A 200 -20.65 -6.55 -3.89
C LYS A 200 -19.77 -7.48 -3.07
N THR A 201 -18.98 -8.29 -3.76
CA THR A 201 -17.92 -9.09 -3.16
C THR A 201 -16.58 -8.71 -3.78
N ILE A 202 -15.55 -8.77 -2.98
CA ILE A 202 -14.16 -8.54 -3.38
C ILE A 202 -13.37 -9.79 -3.01
N ASP A 203 -12.69 -10.35 -4.01
CA ASP A 203 -11.69 -11.41 -3.84
C ASP A 203 -10.33 -10.87 -4.28
N PHE A 204 -9.25 -11.53 -3.84
CA PHE A 204 -7.91 -11.26 -4.35
C PHE A 204 -7.40 -12.46 -5.15
N GLU A 205 -7.01 -12.19 -6.39
CA GLU A 205 -6.49 -13.17 -7.34
C GLU A 205 -4.99 -12.95 -7.55
N PHE A 206 -4.20 -14.01 -7.59
CA PHE A 206 -2.75 -13.97 -7.78
C PHE A 206 -2.39 -14.64 -9.09
N PHE A 207 -1.65 -13.93 -9.93
CA PHE A 207 -1.17 -14.41 -11.22
C PHE A 207 0.35 -14.56 -11.13
N TYR A 208 0.82 -15.78 -10.97
CA TYR A 208 2.24 -16.05 -10.86
C TYR A 208 2.95 -15.88 -12.20
N GLY A 209 4.09 -15.20 -12.14
CA GLY A 209 4.99 -15.06 -13.27
C GLY A 209 5.65 -16.40 -13.64
N ALA A 210 6.03 -16.53 -14.88
CA ALA A 210 6.79 -17.66 -15.36
C ALA A 210 7.72 -17.27 -16.51
N LEU A 211 8.94 -17.75 -16.51
CA LEU A 211 9.86 -17.50 -17.60
C LEU A 211 9.65 -18.53 -18.72
N LYS A 212 9.32 -18.05 -19.93
CA LYS A 212 9.26 -18.84 -21.15
C LYS A 212 10.26 -18.27 -22.16
N GLU A 213 11.23 -19.07 -22.54
CA GLU A 213 12.32 -18.63 -23.43
C GLU A 213 13.04 -17.36 -22.92
N GLY A 214 13.19 -17.26 -21.57
CA GLY A 214 13.81 -16.11 -20.90
C GLY A 214 12.95 -14.84 -20.86
N LYS A 215 11.65 -14.93 -21.17
CA LYS A 215 10.71 -13.82 -21.11
C LYS A 215 9.63 -14.08 -20.07
N LEU A 216 9.27 -13.05 -19.32
CA LEU A 216 8.21 -13.09 -18.32
C LEU A 216 6.84 -13.21 -18.99
N HIS A 217 6.04 -14.13 -18.49
CA HIS A 217 4.69 -14.43 -18.92
C HIS A 217 3.75 -14.67 -17.73
N TYR A 218 2.51 -14.25 -17.90
CA TYR A 218 1.43 -14.54 -16.94
C TYR A 218 0.35 -15.40 -17.59
N SER A 219 -0.29 -16.23 -16.76
CA SER A 219 -1.46 -17.03 -17.19
C SER A 219 -2.70 -16.14 -17.39
N GLU A 220 -3.64 -16.58 -18.25
CA GLU A 220 -4.97 -15.96 -18.37
C GLU A 220 -5.86 -16.23 -17.13
N GLN A 221 -5.54 -17.25 -16.33
CA GLN A 221 -6.25 -17.62 -15.11
C GLN A 221 -5.36 -17.37 -13.90
N ALA A 222 -5.97 -16.93 -12.80
CA ALA A 222 -5.27 -16.79 -11.54
C ALA A 222 -4.63 -18.12 -11.10
N SER A 223 -3.43 -18.03 -10.58
CA SER A 223 -2.68 -19.15 -10.03
C SER A 223 -3.29 -19.61 -8.72
N THR A 224 -3.68 -18.66 -7.87
CA THR A 224 -4.38 -18.90 -6.60
C THR A 224 -5.25 -17.68 -6.27
N SER A 225 -6.09 -17.78 -5.24
CA SER A 225 -6.93 -16.68 -4.79
C SER A 225 -7.22 -16.75 -3.31
N VAL A 226 -7.42 -15.58 -2.71
CA VAL A 226 -7.96 -15.40 -1.37
C VAL A 226 -9.41 -14.94 -1.52
N THR A 227 -10.33 -15.70 -0.96
CA THR A 227 -11.77 -15.48 -1.07
C THR A 227 -12.43 -15.62 0.29
N SER A 228 -13.53 -14.90 0.50
CA SER A 228 -14.40 -15.03 1.68
C SER A 228 -15.87 -15.08 1.24
N GLU A 229 -16.76 -15.51 2.15
CA GLU A 229 -18.21 -15.33 1.98
C GLU A 229 -18.61 -13.86 2.12
N GLU A 230 -17.77 -13.05 2.76
CA GLU A 230 -17.93 -11.62 2.99
C GLU A 230 -17.04 -10.81 2.03
N THR A 231 -17.19 -9.49 2.07
CA THR A 231 -16.37 -8.59 1.26
C THR A 231 -14.99 -8.41 1.89
N LEU A 232 -13.93 -8.57 1.09
CA LEU A 232 -12.56 -8.35 1.50
C LEU A 232 -12.08 -6.92 1.20
N SER A 233 -11.17 -6.41 2.02
CA SER A 233 -10.47 -5.13 1.85
C SER A 233 -9.06 -5.17 2.45
N ASP A 234 -8.33 -4.07 2.36
CA ASP A 234 -7.07 -3.80 3.09
C ASP A 234 -6.00 -4.88 2.89
N LEU A 235 -5.77 -5.24 1.61
CA LEU A 235 -4.75 -6.21 1.24
C LEU A 235 -3.34 -5.72 1.63
N THR A 236 -2.67 -6.49 2.47
CA THR A 236 -1.27 -6.27 2.84
C THR A 236 -0.47 -7.57 2.79
N PHE A 237 0.82 -7.45 2.55
CA PHE A 237 1.74 -8.57 2.38
C PHE A 237 2.85 -8.54 3.41
N LEU A 238 3.31 -9.70 3.81
CA LEU A 238 4.48 -9.85 4.65
C LEU A 238 4.97 -11.30 4.63
N ASP A 239 6.26 -11.50 4.70
CA ASP A 239 6.87 -12.79 5.01
C ASP A 239 6.93 -12.92 6.53
N ARG A 240 6.04 -13.75 7.10
CA ARG A 240 5.85 -13.90 8.54
C ARG A 240 7.00 -14.66 9.20
N ASP A 241 7.46 -15.73 8.59
CA ASP A 241 8.43 -16.68 9.15
C ASP A 241 9.72 -16.78 8.35
N MET A 242 9.94 -15.83 7.43
CA MET A 242 11.13 -15.71 6.60
C MET A 242 11.40 -16.95 5.73
N ASP A 243 10.35 -17.59 5.25
CA ASP A 243 10.45 -18.71 4.32
C ASP A 243 10.54 -18.27 2.84
N GLY A 244 10.44 -16.96 2.59
CA GLY A 244 10.47 -16.32 1.28
C GLY A 244 9.12 -16.26 0.60
N LYS A 245 8.03 -16.77 1.21
CA LYS A 245 6.67 -16.64 0.71
C LYS A 245 5.92 -15.59 1.51
N GLN A 246 5.08 -14.84 0.81
CA GLN A 246 4.32 -13.77 1.43
C GLN A 246 2.99 -14.31 2.00
N GLU A 247 2.75 -14.10 3.29
CA GLU A 247 1.41 -14.16 3.85
C GLU A 247 0.61 -12.95 3.40
N VAL A 248 -0.71 -13.17 3.31
CA VAL A 248 -1.67 -12.13 2.95
C VAL A 248 -2.57 -11.83 4.15
N SER A 249 -2.60 -10.57 4.57
CA SER A 249 -3.56 -10.07 5.53
C SER A 249 -4.64 -9.28 4.80
N VAL A 250 -5.90 -9.55 5.11
CA VAL A 250 -7.08 -8.85 4.58
C VAL A 250 -8.09 -8.60 5.69
N SER A 251 -8.87 -7.54 5.55
CA SER A 251 -10.06 -7.31 6.36
C SER A 251 -11.28 -7.91 5.68
N SER A 252 -12.19 -8.54 6.45
CA SER A 252 -13.45 -9.09 5.97
C SER A 252 -14.62 -8.48 6.74
N PHE A 253 -15.66 -8.06 6.02
CA PHE A 253 -16.86 -7.51 6.64
C PHE A 253 -18.11 -7.78 5.79
N ASP A 254 -19.24 -7.93 6.49
CA ASP A 254 -20.55 -8.10 5.85
C ASP A 254 -21.18 -6.73 5.54
N ILE A 255 -21.53 -6.49 4.27
CA ILE A 255 -22.22 -5.26 3.80
C ILE A 255 -23.75 -5.44 3.80
N GLY A 256 -24.29 -6.34 4.58
CA GLY A 256 -25.74 -6.53 4.67
C GLY A 256 -26.49 -5.30 5.19
N ILE A 257 -27.75 -5.10 4.76
CA ILE A 257 -28.58 -3.95 5.18
C ILE A 257 -28.71 -3.89 6.70
N SER A 258 -28.83 -5.05 7.36
CA SER A 258 -28.93 -5.14 8.82
C SER A 258 -27.68 -4.66 9.53
N GLN A 259 -26.51 -4.96 8.99
CA GLN A 259 -25.21 -4.52 9.48
C GLN A 259 -25.04 -3.01 9.30
N ILE A 260 -25.42 -2.48 8.15
CA ILE A 260 -25.40 -1.03 7.89
C ILE A 260 -26.31 -0.30 8.89
N VAL A 261 -27.54 -0.79 9.12
CA VAL A 261 -28.46 -0.17 10.09
C VAL A 261 -27.92 -0.31 11.52
N GLY A 262 -27.37 -1.46 11.87
CA GLY A 262 -26.73 -1.68 13.17
C GLY A 262 -25.58 -0.70 13.39
N ALA A 263 -24.71 -0.59 12.42
CA ALA A 263 -23.55 0.30 12.40
C ALA A 263 -23.96 1.79 12.54
N LEU A 264 -25.01 2.21 11.84
CA LEU A 264 -25.55 3.57 11.96
C LEU A 264 -26.09 3.89 13.36
N LEU A 265 -26.48 2.88 14.13
CA LEU A 265 -26.99 3.04 15.48
C LEU A 265 -25.89 2.94 16.54
N SER A 266 -24.91 2.05 16.35
CA SER A 266 -23.81 1.83 17.30
C SER A 266 -22.65 2.80 17.11
N GLY A 267 -22.41 3.27 15.88
CA GLY A 267 -21.21 4.01 15.50
C GLY A 267 -19.99 3.12 15.27
N SER A 268 -20.19 1.80 15.16
CA SER A 268 -19.12 0.84 14.91
C SER A 268 -19.60 -0.33 14.04
N ILE A 269 -18.64 -0.99 13.38
CA ILE A 269 -18.80 -2.25 12.63
C ILE A 269 -17.72 -3.20 13.11
N ASP A 270 -18.10 -4.42 13.39
CA ASP A 270 -17.15 -5.51 13.60
C ASP A 270 -16.65 -5.99 12.23
N GLN A 271 -15.36 -6.18 12.12
CA GLN A 271 -14.69 -6.78 10.97
C GLN A 271 -13.71 -7.86 11.43
N ASP A 272 -13.48 -8.84 10.59
CA ASP A 272 -12.44 -9.83 10.81
C ASP A 272 -11.16 -9.44 10.07
N VAL A 273 -10.02 -9.47 10.75
CA VAL A 273 -8.70 -9.49 10.12
C VAL A 273 -8.34 -10.94 9.88
N LEU A 274 -8.19 -11.29 8.61
CA LEU A 274 -7.89 -12.65 8.16
C LEU A 274 -6.46 -12.71 7.62
N ILE A 275 -5.69 -13.70 8.04
CA ILE A 275 -4.34 -13.93 7.52
C ILE A 275 -4.31 -15.28 6.83
N PHE A 276 -3.85 -15.29 5.60
CA PHE A 276 -3.73 -16.49 4.78
C PHE A 276 -2.25 -16.77 4.48
N SER A 277 -1.85 -18.02 4.56
CA SER A 277 -0.54 -18.52 4.13
C SER A 277 -0.65 -19.44 2.94
N MET A 278 0.44 -19.56 2.17
CA MET A 278 0.54 -20.51 1.07
C MET A 278 0.90 -21.91 1.57
N ASP A 279 0.42 -22.90 0.86
CA ASP A 279 0.82 -24.30 1.03
C ASP A 279 2.11 -24.62 0.24
N GLU A 280 2.55 -25.90 0.29
CA GLU A 280 3.72 -26.39 -0.45
C GLU A 280 3.59 -26.32 -2.00
N ASN A 281 2.39 -26.06 -2.51
CA ASN A 281 2.10 -25.89 -3.95
C ASN A 281 1.84 -24.44 -4.32
N ASP A 282 2.24 -23.49 -3.49
CA ASP A 282 2.05 -22.06 -3.66
C ASP A 282 0.58 -21.65 -3.81
N LYS A 283 -0.32 -22.31 -3.04
CA LYS A 283 -1.75 -22.00 -3.00
C LYS A 283 -2.15 -21.47 -1.65
N PHE A 284 -2.88 -20.36 -1.65
CA PHE A 284 -3.52 -19.90 -0.43
C PHE A 284 -4.57 -20.90 0.05
N GLY A 285 -4.59 -21.15 1.35
CA GLY A 285 -5.57 -21.98 2.00
C GLY A 285 -6.99 -21.43 1.85
N LYS A 286 -8.01 -22.32 1.81
CA LYS A 286 -9.41 -21.88 1.81
C LYS A 286 -9.84 -21.28 3.14
N ALA A 287 -9.22 -21.70 4.24
CA ALA A 287 -9.44 -21.13 5.56
C ALA A 287 -8.24 -20.26 5.93
N PRO A 288 -8.45 -19.13 6.61
CA PRO A 288 -7.35 -18.31 7.07
C PRO A 288 -6.54 -19.05 8.14
N LEU A 289 -5.24 -18.76 8.20
CA LEU A 289 -4.35 -19.15 9.27
C LEU A 289 -4.76 -18.50 10.59
N VAL A 290 -5.22 -17.25 10.52
CA VAL A 290 -5.71 -16.44 11.64
C VAL A 290 -6.99 -15.75 11.23
N SER A 291 -7.97 -15.72 12.13
CA SER A 291 -9.14 -14.83 12.08
C SER A 291 -9.23 -14.11 13.41
N GLN A 292 -9.25 -12.78 13.36
CA GLN A 292 -9.31 -11.93 14.54
C GLN A 292 -10.35 -10.84 14.36
N GLU A 293 -11.41 -10.89 15.16
CA GLU A 293 -12.41 -9.83 15.20
C GLU A 293 -11.83 -8.54 15.80
N VAL A 294 -12.04 -7.43 15.12
CA VAL A 294 -11.67 -6.07 15.53
C VAL A 294 -12.81 -5.11 15.25
N GLU A 295 -12.94 -4.07 16.09
CA GLU A 295 -13.99 -3.07 15.95
C GLU A 295 -13.49 -1.87 15.14
N MET A 296 -14.20 -1.53 14.07
CA MET A 296 -14.02 -0.31 13.29
C MET A 296 -15.05 0.72 13.73
N THR A 297 -14.59 1.90 14.17
CA THR A 297 -15.49 2.98 14.61
C THR A 297 -15.72 4.01 13.51
N PHE A 298 -16.91 4.61 13.45
CA PHE A 298 -17.18 5.72 12.54
C PHE A 298 -18.15 6.72 13.18
N SER A 299 -18.09 7.96 12.70
CA SER A 299 -18.97 9.03 13.15
C SER A 299 -19.70 9.66 11.97
N LEU A 300 -21.02 9.52 11.96
CA LEU A 300 -21.88 10.15 10.96
C LEU A 300 -21.87 11.68 11.04
N SER A 301 -21.70 12.23 12.24
CA SER A 301 -21.77 13.68 12.46
C SER A 301 -20.51 14.42 11.97
N SER A 302 -19.34 13.78 12.06
CA SER A 302 -18.06 14.35 11.61
C SER A 302 -17.62 13.82 10.24
N GLY A 303 -18.25 12.74 9.74
CA GLY A 303 -17.78 12.04 8.53
C GLY A 303 -16.45 11.31 8.75
N THR A 304 -15.99 11.19 10.01
CA THR A 304 -14.75 10.49 10.32
C THR A 304 -15.00 8.99 10.39
N GLN A 305 -14.10 8.23 9.83
CA GLN A 305 -14.04 6.78 9.87
C GLN A 305 -12.73 6.38 10.52
N GLY A 306 -12.78 5.61 11.60
CA GLY A 306 -11.61 5.03 12.22
C GLY A 306 -11.43 3.60 11.70
N GLN A 307 -10.34 3.38 10.99
CA GLN A 307 -9.94 2.03 10.61
C GLN A 307 -9.04 1.44 11.70
N PRO A 308 -9.19 0.17 12.07
CA PRO A 308 -8.31 -0.45 13.03
C PRO A 308 -6.90 -0.58 12.45
N LEU A 309 -5.90 -0.32 13.28
CA LEU A 309 -4.55 -0.77 12.99
C LEU A 309 -4.55 -2.29 13.04
N ALA A 310 -4.04 -2.93 12.00
CA ALA A 310 -3.71 -4.35 12.00
C ALA A 310 -2.37 -4.52 11.26
N THR A 311 -1.36 -4.99 11.97
CA THR A 311 -0.01 -5.15 11.42
C THR A 311 0.67 -6.36 12.04
N MET A 312 1.66 -6.88 11.36
CA MET A 312 2.51 -7.95 11.88
C MET A 312 3.95 -7.47 12.02
N ILE A 313 4.48 -7.58 13.22
CA ILE A 313 5.82 -7.12 13.60
C ILE A 313 6.45 -8.11 14.57
N ASP A 314 7.76 -8.21 14.55
CA ASP A 314 8.51 -8.98 15.55
C ASP A 314 8.70 -8.13 16.80
N ILE A 315 7.79 -8.26 17.78
CA ILE A 315 7.81 -7.47 19.01
C ILE A 315 8.69 -8.09 20.10
N ASN A 316 9.06 -9.36 19.94
CA ASN A 316 9.81 -10.09 20.95
C ASN A 316 11.25 -10.45 20.52
N GLY A 317 11.62 -10.21 19.25
CA GLY A 317 12.95 -10.45 18.70
C GLY A 317 13.24 -11.92 18.39
N ASP A 318 12.21 -12.73 18.14
CA ASP A 318 12.38 -14.16 17.81
C ASP A 318 12.38 -14.42 16.29
N ALA A 319 12.34 -13.36 15.49
CA ALA A 319 12.32 -13.35 14.03
C ALA A 319 11.02 -13.87 13.39
N VAL A 320 9.99 -14.18 14.18
CA VAL A 320 8.66 -14.51 13.70
C VAL A 320 7.72 -13.34 13.98
N LYS A 321 6.89 -12.97 13.02
CA LYS A 321 6.00 -11.80 13.17
C LYS A 321 4.83 -12.11 14.09
N ASP A 322 4.67 -11.27 15.13
CA ASP A 322 3.53 -11.21 16.02
C ASP A 322 2.42 -10.36 15.41
N ILE A 323 1.18 -10.54 15.81
CA ILE A 323 0.05 -9.73 15.35
C ILE A 323 -0.20 -8.61 16.36
N VAL A 324 -0.25 -7.37 15.87
CA VAL A 324 -0.61 -6.18 16.65
C VAL A 324 -1.80 -5.51 16.00
N PHE A 325 -2.85 -5.26 16.76
CA PHE A 325 -4.04 -4.59 16.28
C PHE A 325 -4.69 -3.69 17.33
N SER A 326 -5.39 -2.66 16.88
CA SER A 326 -6.22 -1.83 17.72
C SER A 326 -7.57 -2.51 17.98
N ASP A 327 -8.13 -2.31 19.17
CA ASP A 327 -9.44 -2.79 19.57
C ASP A 327 -10.20 -1.60 20.15
N GLY A 328 -10.96 -0.93 19.30
CA GLY A 328 -11.53 0.38 19.59
C GLY A 328 -10.50 1.53 19.59
N GLU A 329 -10.87 2.65 20.22
CA GLU A 329 -10.07 3.90 20.17
C GLU A 329 -8.96 3.97 21.25
N ASP A 330 -8.96 3.07 22.24
CA ASP A 330 -8.08 3.19 23.42
C ASP A 330 -7.39 1.89 23.85
N LEU A 331 -7.35 0.89 22.99
CA LEU A 331 -6.76 -0.40 23.31
C LEU A 331 -5.91 -0.93 22.15
N ILE A 332 -4.69 -1.35 22.45
CA ILE A 332 -3.86 -2.17 21.57
C ILE A 332 -3.83 -3.61 22.09
N ARG A 333 -3.87 -4.55 21.18
CA ARG A 333 -3.76 -5.98 21.44
C ARG A 333 -2.58 -6.56 20.67
N THR A 334 -1.83 -7.42 21.32
CA THR A 334 -0.73 -8.16 20.71
C THR A 334 -0.95 -9.64 20.90
N VAL A 335 -0.90 -10.41 19.83
CA VAL A 335 -0.97 -11.86 19.83
C VAL A 335 0.40 -12.38 19.38
N LEU A 336 1.11 -13.01 20.32
CA LEU A 336 2.45 -13.51 20.03
C LEU A 336 2.40 -14.74 19.12
N ALA A 337 3.32 -14.79 18.18
CA ALA A 337 3.60 -15.98 17.39
C ALA A 337 4.09 -17.12 18.28
N THR A 338 3.89 -18.34 17.82
CA THR A 338 4.37 -19.54 18.53
C THR A 338 5.13 -20.44 17.53
N PRO A 339 6.09 -21.25 18.00
CA PRO A 339 6.78 -22.20 17.13
C PRO A 339 5.91 -23.38 16.70
N ASP A 340 4.66 -23.50 17.18
CA ASP A 340 3.74 -24.58 16.80
C ASP A 340 3.10 -24.26 15.44
N GLN A 341 3.49 -24.98 14.39
CA GLN A 341 2.93 -24.82 13.04
C GLN A 341 1.42 -25.07 12.93
N LYS A 342 0.83 -25.85 13.87
CA LYS A 342 -0.63 -26.08 13.87
C LYS A 342 -1.42 -24.97 14.56
N ASN A 343 -0.78 -24.27 15.50
CA ASN A 343 -1.33 -23.14 16.22
C ASN A 343 -0.26 -22.05 16.24
N PRO A 344 -0.03 -21.38 15.11
CA PRO A 344 1.11 -20.48 14.96
C PRO A 344 1.02 -19.22 15.81
N TYR A 345 -0.10 -19.01 16.49
CA TYR A 345 -0.33 -17.87 17.36
C TYR A 345 -0.90 -18.26 18.72
N ALA A 346 -0.54 -17.49 19.73
CA ALA A 346 -1.03 -17.69 21.08
C ALA A 346 -2.55 -17.48 21.15
N LYS A 347 -3.24 -18.29 21.95
CA LYS A 347 -4.69 -18.14 22.17
C LYS A 347 -5.08 -16.92 22.99
N SER A 348 -4.13 -16.30 23.69
CA SER A 348 -4.33 -15.12 24.52
C SER A 348 -3.59 -13.94 23.93
N SER A 349 -4.17 -12.76 24.03
CA SER A 349 -3.51 -11.50 23.64
C SER A 349 -3.02 -10.74 24.86
N LEU A 350 -1.90 -10.07 24.72
CA LEU A 350 -1.50 -8.97 25.59
C LEU A 350 -2.37 -7.76 25.27
N ARG A 351 -2.74 -7.00 26.29
CA ARG A 351 -3.63 -5.84 26.15
C ARG A 351 -3.06 -4.64 26.87
N GLN A 352 -3.01 -3.50 26.18
CA GLN A 352 -2.52 -2.26 26.77
C GLN A 352 -3.45 -1.10 26.39
N LYS A 353 -3.85 -0.30 27.37
CA LYS A 353 -4.64 0.90 27.12
C LYS A 353 -3.76 2.03 26.65
N ILE A 354 -3.94 2.44 25.42
CA ILE A 354 -3.30 3.59 24.79
C ILE A 354 -4.28 4.20 23.78
N PRO A 355 -4.30 5.52 23.61
CA PRO A 355 -5.10 6.11 22.55
C PRO A 355 -4.56 5.65 21.20
N MET A 356 -5.44 5.09 20.37
CA MET A 356 -5.09 4.64 19.01
C MET A 356 -5.43 5.72 18.01
N PRO A 357 -4.60 5.93 16.96
CA PRO A 357 -4.96 6.83 15.87
C PRO A 357 -6.14 6.25 15.09
N LYS A 358 -7.02 7.12 14.59
CA LYS A 358 -8.17 6.73 13.75
C LYS A 358 -7.77 6.33 12.34
N ASN A 359 -6.58 6.72 11.91
CA ASN A 359 -6.01 6.34 10.64
C ASN A 359 -4.86 5.35 10.89
N PRO A 360 -4.93 4.09 10.39
CA PRO A 360 -3.88 3.09 10.61
C PRO A 360 -2.53 3.49 10.01
N TYR A 361 -2.52 4.32 8.97
CA TYR A 361 -1.30 4.86 8.36
C TYR A 361 -0.56 5.88 9.26
N ASP A 362 -1.19 6.30 10.36
CA ASP A 362 -0.57 7.14 11.39
C ASP A 362 0.20 6.31 12.44
N ALA A 363 0.33 5.01 12.21
CA ALA A 363 1.20 4.10 12.95
C ALA A 363 2.40 3.69 12.09
N VAL A 364 3.60 3.83 12.62
CA VAL A 364 4.85 3.44 11.96
C VAL A 364 5.54 2.39 12.81
N THR A 365 6.03 1.34 12.17
CA THR A 365 6.74 0.23 12.81
C THR A 365 8.20 0.26 12.41
N GLU A 366 9.11 0.30 13.38
CA GLU A 366 10.56 0.41 13.15
C GLU A 366 11.30 -0.03 14.43
N ASP A 367 12.50 -0.56 14.31
CA ASP A 367 13.40 -0.76 15.46
C ASP A 367 14.11 0.56 15.78
N ILE A 368 13.50 1.39 16.64
CA ILE A 368 13.97 2.76 16.94
C ILE A 368 15.18 2.77 17.83
N ASN A 369 15.29 1.78 18.72
CA ASN A 369 16.33 1.72 19.72
C ASN A 369 17.51 0.81 19.34
N GLY A 370 17.40 0.05 18.23
CA GLY A 370 18.43 -0.85 17.71
C GLY A 370 18.60 -2.13 18.52
N ASP A 371 17.53 -2.59 19.20
CA ASP A 371 17.59 -3.80 20.02
C ASP A 371 17.16 -5.09 19.31
N GLY A 372 16.82 -4.98 18.02
CA GLY A 372 16.40 -6.09 17.17
C GLY A 372 14.93 -6.44 17.30
N LYS A 373 14.14 -5.64 18.03
CA LYS A 373 12.69 -5.78 18.14
C LYS A 373 11.99 -4.63 17.45
N THR A 374 10.83 -4.89 16.88
CA THR A 374 10.08 -3.83 16.20
C THR A 374 9.28 -3.02 17.21
N ASP A 375 9.51 -1.72 17.25
CA ASP A 375 8.80 -0.73 18.05
C ASP A 375 7.60 -0.15 17.26
N LEU A 376 6.72 0.55 17.95
CA LEU A 376 5.56 1.21 17.34
C LEU A 376 5.54 2.69 17.65
N VAL A 377 5.48 3.53 16.63
CA VAL A 377 5.30 4.99 16.74
C VAL A 377 3.90 5.36 16.28
N LEU A 378 3.14 5.98 17.17
CA LEU A 378 1.80 6.47 16.87
C LEU A 378 1.85 8.00 16.79
N HIS A 379 1.38 8.55 15.70
CA HIS A 379 1.06 9.97 15.58
C HIS A 379 -0.43 10.13 15.30
N TYR A 380 -0.95 11.35 15.36
CA TYR A 380 -2.38 11.57 15.33
C TYR A 380 -2.72 12.64 14.30
N GLY A 381 -3.72 12.36 13.48
CA GLY A 381 -4.16 13.21 12.37
C GLY A 381 -5.42 14.02 12.69
N SER A 382 -5.93 14.74 11.70
CA SER A 382 -7.09 15.64 11.86
C SER A 382 -8.41 14.93 12.25
N ALA A 383 -8.47 13.61 12.12
CA ALA A 383 -9.60 12.79 12.55
C ALA A 383 -9.61 12.53 14.06
N ASP A 384 -8.46 12.71 14.73
CA ASP A 384 -8.28 12.43 16.14
C ASP A 384 -8.66 13.62 17.00
N SER A 385 -8.69 13.40 18.34
CA SER A 385 -9.03 14.46 19.27
C SER A 385 -7.94 15.55 19.30
N PRO A 386 -8.29 16.85 19.47
CA PRO A 386 -7.32 17.97 19.44
C PRO A 386 -6.19 17.85 20.45
N GLU A 387 -6.39 17.10 21.52
CA GLU A 387 -5.38 16.88 22.58
C GLU A 387 -4.28 15.92 22.12
N LEU A 388 -4.59 15.04 21.17
CA LEU A 388 -3.66 14.06 20.61
C LEU A 388 -2.82 14.65 19.47
N LEU A 389 -3.30 15.64 18.73
CA LEU A 389 -2.60 16.23 17.58
C LEU A 389 -1.21 16.79 17.88
N LYS A 390 -0.87 16.99 19.14
CA LYS A 390 0.44 17.51 19.60
C LYS A 390 1.31 16.42 20.23
N ARG A 391 0.94 15.17 20.07
CA ARG A 391 1.62 14.02 20.69
C ARG A 391 2.14 13.08 19.62
N VAL A 392 3.27 12.50 19.92
CA VAL A 392 3.79 11.28 19.30
C VAL A 392 4.00 10.31 20.45
N LEU A 393 3.44 9.13 20.33
CA LEU A 393 3.60 8.06 21.30
C LEU A 393 4.56 7.02 20.72
N VAL A 394 5.60 6.71 21.45
CA VAL A 394 6.56 5.66 21.11
C VAL A 394 6.38 4.52 22.09
N LEU A 395 6.09 3.35 21.57
CA LEU A 395 5.95 2.10 22.32
C LEU A 395 7.18 1.25 22.01
N LEU A 396 8.08 1.15 22.97
CA LEU A 396 9.26 0.30 22.83
C LEU A 396 8.90 -1.14 23.20
N ALA A 397 9.27 -2.06 22.34
CA ALA A 397 9.22 -3.48 22.59
C ALA A 397 10.26 -3.86 23.65
N ASN A 398 9.88 -4.74 24.62
CA ASN A 398 10.72 -5.11 25.76
C ASN A 398 10.99 -6.62 25.80
#